data_196d66608a120bb4edc96dfcabe61157
#
_entry.id   196d66608a120bb4edc96dfcabe61157
#
_cell.length_a   1.000
_cell.length_b   1.000
_cell.length_c   1.000
_cell.angle_alpha   90.00
_cell.angle_beta   90.00
_cell.angle_gamma   90.00
#
_symmetry.space_group_name_H-M   'P 1'
#
loop_
_entity.id
_entity.type
_entity.pdbx_description
1 polymer ?
#
loop_
_entity_poly.entity_id
_entity_poly.type
_entity_poly.pdbx_seq_one_letter_code
_entity_poly.pdbx_strand_id
1 'polypeptide(L)'
;MRKLLIGILALMLVMGYALAGAETLRVGMECNYAPFNWTQTEPGEYAVPIKDGGGYADGYDVQIARIVAEQLGMELEIVKTEWDGLPLGLMSGKFDAIIAGMSPTQERKLSIDFTVPYYESDLVIVVLKDGPYAQATSLADFAGARITGQLNTFHYSVIDQIPGVNKQTALENFTAMIVALASGRIDGYVSERPGALSAMISNPEFSFAAFEDGQGFETLAEDITVAVGLQKGSPLLDRINEILEGISEDERVKM
;
A
#
# COMPACT_ATOMS: atom_id res chain seq x y z
N MET A 1 42.84 24.48 -38.75
CA MET A 1 41.67 23.69 -39.13
C MET A 1 41.56 22.38 -38.31
N ARG A 2 42.64 21.56 -38.17
CA ARG A 2 42.61 20.27 -37.43
C ARG A 2 42.31 20.41 -35.93
N LYS A 3 42.75 21.48 -35.27
CA LYS A 3 42.48 21.74 -33.83
C LYS A 3 41.05 22.25 -33.58
N LEU A 4 40.43 22.92 -34.56
CA LEU A 4 39.06 23.41 -34.51
C LEU A 4 38.06 22.24 -34.64
N LEU A 5 38.36 21.28 -35.53
CA LEU A 5 37.55 20.06 -35.72
C LEU A 5 37.55 19.16 -34.48
N ILE A 6 38.67 19.06 -33.74
CA ILE A 6 38.76 18.27 -32.52
C ILE A 6 37.90 18.90 -31.38
N GLY A 7 37.91 20.25 -31.30
CA GLY A 7 37.08 20.98 -30.33
C GLY A 7 35.59 20.83 -30.59
N ILE A 8 35.14 20.82 -31.83
CA ILE A 8 33.72 20.63 -32.20
C ILE A 8 33.28 19.17 -31.95
N LEU A 9 34.15 18.20 -32.23
CA LEU A 9 33.87 16.78 -31.97
C LEU A 9 33.75 16.48 -30.46
N ALA A 10 34.63 17.09 -29.64
CA ALA A 10 34.57 16.97 -28.19
C ALA A 10 33.31 17.64 -27.59
N LEU A 11 32.87 18.78 -28.15
CA LEU A 11 31.64 19.47 -27.72
C LEU A 11 30.39 18.71 -28.11
N MET A 12 30.36 18.02 -29.27
CA MET A 12 29.25 17.13 -29.65
C MET A 12 29.20 15.86 -28.79
N LEU A 13 30.33 15.33 -28.33
CA LEU A 13 30.34 14.18 -27.42
C LEU A 13 29.79 14.56 -26.04
N VAL A 14 30.07 15.76 -25.53
CA VAL A 14 29.54 16.24 -24.23
C VAL A 14 28.04 16.59 -24.34
N MET A 15 27.56 17.07 -25.48
CA MET A 15 26.12 17.29 -25.71
C MET A 15 25.32 15.99 -25.90
N GLY A 16 25.94 14.90 -26.30
CA GLY A 16 25.28 13.60 -26.48
C GLY A 16 24.88 12.91 -25.17
N TYR A 17 25.44 13.31 -24.03
CA TYR A 17 25.08 12.77 -22.71
C TYR A 17 23.90 13.48 -22.02
N ALA A 18 23.42 14.59 -22.59
CA ALA A 18 22.37 15.42 -21.98
C ALA A 18 20.94 15.09 -22.47
N LEU A 19 20.74 14.02 -23.24
CA LEU A 19 19.44 13.62 -23.79
C LEU A 19 19.04 12.16 -23.48
N ALA A 20 19.68 11.53 -22.52
CA ALA A 20 19.05 10.36 -21.88
C ALA A 20 17.93 10.93 -21.02
N GLY A 21 16.67 10.82 -21.46
CA GLY A 21 15.52 11.10 -20.62
C GLY A 21 15.69 10.32 -19.30
N ALA A 22 15.27 10.90 -18.18
CA ALA A 22 15.30 10.19 -16.90
C ALA A 22 14.57 8.84 -17.07
N GLU A 23 15.15 7.77 -16.53
CA GLU A 23 14.45 6.48 -16.47
C GLU A 23 13.18 6.66 -15.64
N THR A 24 12.14 5.91 -15.96
CA THR A 24 10.86 6.00 -15.26
C THR A 24 10.72 4.83 -14.29
N LEU A 25 10.45 5.12 -13.02
CA LEU A 25 10.00 4.14 -12.04
C LEU A 25 8.47 4.02 -12.11
N ARG A 26 7.99 2.93 -12.68
CA ARG A 26 6.56 2.62 -12.72
C ARG A 26 6.17 1.89 -11.44
N VAL A 27 5.23 2.46 -10.70
CA VAL A 27 4.77 1.91 -9.41
C VAL A 27 3.31 1.50 -9.52
N GLY A 28 3.03 0.21 -9.28
CA GLY A 28 1.68 -0.34 -9.18
C GLY A 28 1.10 -0.11 -7.78
N MET A 29 -0.12 0.43 -7.74
CA MET A 29 -0.92 0.57 -6.51
C MET A 29 -2.41 0.57 -6.82
N GLU A 30 -3.23 0.26 -5.80
CA GLU A 30 -4.69 0.17 -5.96
C GLU A 30 -5.35 1.55 -6.10
N CYS A 31 -4.77 2.57 -5.48
CA CYS A 31 -5.31 3.94 -5.37
C CYS A 31 -6.72 3.98 -4.78
N ASN A 32 -7.01 3.08 -3.84
CA ASN A 32 -8.32 2.89 -3.21
C ASN A 32 -8.23 2.48 -1.73
N TYR A 33 -7.06 2.66 -1.12
CA TYR A 33 -6.76 2.27 0.24
C TYR A 33 -6.18 3.44 1.05
N ALA A 34 -7.03 4.34 1.52
CA ALA A 34 -6.61 5.45 2.40
C ALA A 34 -6.27 4.93 3.82
N PRO A 35 -5.24 5.47 4.49
CA PRO A 35 -4.41 6.62 4.09
C PRO A 35 -3.15 6.23 3.31
N PHE A 36 -2.98 4.98 2.92
CA PHE A 36 -1.80 4.50 2.22
C PHE A 36 -1.75 5.00 0.77
N ASN A 37 -2.82 4.75 0.00
CA ASN A 37 -2.93 5.24 -1.37
C ASN A 37 -4.41 5.42 -1.77
N TRP A 38 -4.80 6.59 -2.22
CA TRP A 38 -6.16 6.87 -2.69
C TRP A 38 -6.16 7.74 -3.93
N THR A 39 -7.31 7.79 -4.62
CA THR A 39 -7.53 8.66 -5.78
C THR A 39 -8.23 9.95 -5.36
N GLN A 40 -7.72 11.10 -5.82
CA GLN A 40 -8.39 12.40 -5.73
C GLN A 40 -8.50 13.07 -7.10
N THR A 41 -9.45 13.99 -7.24
CA THR A 41 -9.73 14.68 -8.51
C THR A 41 -8.82 15.90 -8.73
N GLU A 42 -8.44 16.56 -7.64
CA GLU A 42 -7.62 17.76 -7.69
C GLU A 42 -6.16 17.45 -7.36
N PRO A 43 -5.19 18.20 -7.91
CA PRO A 43 -3.81 18.07 -7.51
C PRO A 43 -3.61 18.45 -6.03
N GLY A 44 -2.75 17.72 -5.33
CA GLY A 44 -2.31 17.99 -3.96
C GLY A 44 -0.81 18.22 -3.91
N GLU A 45 -0.30 18.60 -2.74
CA GLU A 45 1.13 18.87 -2.54
C GLU A 45 2.01 17.65 -2.87
N TYR A 46 1.53 16.45 -2.52
CA TYR A 46 2.25 15.19 -2.72
C TYR A 46 1.64 14.31 -3.81
N ALA A 47 0.47 14.71 -4.31
CA ALA A 47 -0.28 13.93 -5.27
C ALA A 47 0.43 13.79 -6.63
N VAL A 48 0.37 12.61 -7.20
CA VAL A 48 0.99 12.26 -8.50
C VAL A 48 -0.11 11.89 -9.49
N PRO A 49 -0.07 12.40 -10.73
CA PRO A 49 -1.03 12.01 -11.76
C PRO A 49 -1.03 10.47 -11.96
N ILE A 50 -2.22 9.89 -12.00
CA ILE A 50 -2.36 8.47 -12.34
C ILE A 50 -2.17 8.32 -13.85
N LYS A 51 -1.33 7.34 -14.25
CA LYS A 51 -1.12 7.02 -15.67
C LYS A 51 -2.47 6.73 -16.34
N ASP A 52 -2.59 7.17 -17.58
CA ASP A 52 -3.78 7.01 -18.43
C ASP A 52 -5.04 7.74 -17.91
N GLY A 53 -4.87 8.64 -16.93
CA GLY A 53 -5.93 9.48 -16.40
C GLY A 53 -6.65 8.87 -15.18
N GLY A 54 -7.74 9.53 -14.74
CA GLY A 54 -8.52 9.10 -13.57
C GLY A 54 -8.22 9.88 -12.29
N GLY A 55 -7.47 10.99 -12.38
CA GLY A 55 -7.13 11.84 -11.24
C GLY A 55 -5.69 11.69 -10.77
N TYR A 56 -5.50 11.90 -9.48
CA TYR A 56 -4.20 11.90 -8.83
C TYR A 56 -4.20 10.84 -7.72
N ALA A 57 -3.11 10.11 -7.60
CA ALA A 57 -2.86 9.26 -6.44
C ALA A 57 -2.19 10.09 -5.34
N ASP A 58 -2.65 9.95 -4.11
CA ASP A 58 -2.07 10.57 -2.93
C ASP A 58 -2.03 9.57 -1.76
N GLY A 59 -1.24 9.86 -0.73
CA GLY A 59 -1.11 9.05 0.47
C GLY A 59 0.32 8.66 0.82
N TYR A 60 0.43 7.91 1.91
CA TYR A 60 1.72 7.50 2.46
C TYR A 60 2.57 6.71 1.44
N ASP A 61 1.97 5.73 0.76
CA ASP A 61 2.64 4.95 -0.29
C ASP A 61 3.13 5.83 -1.45
N VAL A 62 2.34 6.86 -1.81
CA VAL A 62 2.71 7.79 -2.89
C VAL A 62 3.92 8.64 -2.47
N GLN A 63 3.98 9.07 -1.20
CA GLN A 63 5.13 9.81 -0.69
C GLN A 63 6.38 8.93 -0.63
N ILE A 64 6.27 7.67 -0.19
CA ILE A 64 7.36 6.67 -0.26
C ILE A 64 7.82 6.48 -1.72
N ALA A 65 6.89 6.30 -2.66
CA ALA A 65 7.21 6.15 -4.09
C ALA A 65 7.95 7.37 -4.66
N ARG A 66 7.57 8.59 -4.26
CA ARG A 66 8.24 9.84 -4.65
C ARG A 66 9.67 9.89 -4.14
N ILE A 67 9.88 9.59 -2.85
CA ILE A 67 11.22 9.57 -2.24
C ILE A 67 12.11 8.55 -2.96
N VAL A 68 11.58 7.35 -3.19
CA VAL A 68 12.32 6.28 -3.90
C VAL A 68 12.68 6.72 -5.30
N ALA A 69 11.75 7.24 -6.10
CA ALA A 69 12.00 7.68 -7.46
C ALA A 69 13.02 8.83 -7.50
N GLU A 70 12.88 9.83 -6.64
CA GLU A 70 13.79 10.98 -6.55
C GLU A 70 15.22 10.53 -6.21
N GLN A 71 15.41 9.66 -5.22
CA GLN A 71 16.72 9.18 -4.82
C GLN A 71 17.35 8.21 -5.83
N LEU A 72 16.54 7.51 -6.62
CA LEU A 72 17.00 6.75 -7.76
C LEU A 72 17.36 7.62 -8.97
N GLY A 73 16.95 8.91 -8.99
CA GLY A 73 17.10 9.81 -10.13
C GLY A 73 16.16 9.45 -11.28
N MET A 74 14.99 8.87 -10.98
CA MET A 74 13.98 8.40 -11.94
C MET A 74 12.73 9.29 -11.90
N GLU A 75 11.99 9.35 -12.98
CA GLU A 75 10.63 9.93 -13.00
C GLU A 75 9.64 8.93 -12.40
N LEU A 76 8.69 9.40 -11.58
CA LEU A 76 7.67 8.54 -11.00
C LEU A 76 6.43 8.46 -11.91
N GLU A 77 5.98 7.25 -12.20
CA GLU A 77 4.71 6.97 -12.87
C GLU A 77 3.85 6.04 -12.01
N ILE A 78 2.64 6.47 -11.63
CA ILE A 78 1.69 5.64 -10.87
C ILE A 78 0.78 4.88 -11.84
N VAL A 79 0.79 3.55 -11.71
CA VAL A 79 -0.02 2.63 -12.52
C VAL A 79 -1.12 2.04 -11.65
N LYS A 80 -2.32 2.65 -11.71
CA LYS A 80 -3.48 2.14 -10.98
C LYS A 80 -3.83 0.73 -11.46
N THR A 81 -3.95 -0.19 -10.51
CA THR A 81 -4.23 -1.60 -10.81
C THR A 81 -4.98 -2.21 -9.62
N GLU A 82 -6.07 -2.90 -9.88
CA GLU A 82 -6.82 -3.60 -8.84
C GLU A 82 -5.92 -4.56 -8.05
N TRP A 83 -6.23 -4.76 -6.77
CA TRP A 83 -5.39 -5.50 -5.83
C TRP A 83 -4.89 -6.84 -6.36
N ASP A 84 -5.80 -7.66 -6.87
CA ASP A 84 -5.47 -9.01 -7.40
C ASP A 84 -4.57 -8.97 -8.64
N GLY A 85 -4.55 -7.85 -9.35
CA GLY A 85 -3.71 -7.64 -10.52
C GLY A 85 -2.28 -7.21 -10.20
N LEU A 86 -1.99 -6.78 -8.97
CA LEU A 86 -0.68 -6.22 -8.60
C LEU A 86 0.47 -7.24 -8.76
N PRO A 87 0.42 -8.44 -8.17
CA PRO A 87 1.52 -9.41 -8.32
C PRO A 87 1.76 -9.81 -9.79
N LEU A 88 0.69 -10.05 -10.54
CA LEU A 88 0.79 -10.42 -11.95
C LEU A 88 1.32 -9.27 -12.81
N GLY A 89 0.88 -8.04 -12.54
CA GLY A 89 1.36 -6.83 -13.21
C GLY A 89 2.86 -6.62 -13.00
N LEU A 90 3.36 -6.84 -11.79
CA LEU A 90 4.79 -6.81 -11.48
C LEU A 90 5.55 -7.88 -12.25
N MET A 91 5.12 -9.14 -12.16
CA MET A 91 5.79 -10.27 -12.83
C MET A 91 5.81 -10.12 -14.36
N SER A 92 4.78 -9.51 -14.95
CA SER A 92 4.71 -9.27 -16.39
C SER A 92 5.48 -8.02 -16.86
N GLY A 93 6.03 -7.22 -15.92
CA GLY A 93 6.74 -5.98 -16.25
C GLY A 93 5.83 -4.81 -16.63
N LYS A 94 4.54 -4.85 -16.25
CA LYS A 94 3.63 -3.71 -16.40
C LYS A 94 4.10 -2.50 -15.58
N PHE A 95 4.70 -2.77 -14.42
CA PHE A 95 5.38 -1.80 -13.55
C PHE A 95 6.60 -2.46 -12.88
N ASP A 96 7.45 -1.64 -12.28
CA ASP A 96 8.76 -2.03 -11.76
C ASP A 96 8.73 -2.35 -10.28
N ALA A 97 7.78 -1.76 -9.54
CA ALA A 97 7.59 -1.95 -8.11
C ALA A 97 6.11 -1.94 -7.73
N ILE A 98 5.77 -2.60 -6.63
CA ILE A 98 4.48 -2.47 -5.92
C ILE A 98 4.75 -1.67 -4.64
N ILE A 99 4.07 -0.53 -4.47
CA ILE A 99 4.04 0.24 -3.21
C ILE A 99 2.56 0.50 -2.93
N ALA A 100 1.93 -0.37 -2.13
CA ALA A 100 0.48 -0.47 -2.07
C ALA A 100 -0.04 -0.99 -0.71
N GLY A 101 0.64 -0.69 0.41
CA GLY A 101 0.27 -1.27 1.69
C GLY A 101 0.43 -2.80 1.71
N MET A 102 1.34 -3.36 0.92
CA MET A 102 1.44 -4.80 0.72
C MET A 102 2.37 -5.46 1.75
N SER A 103 1.83 -6.39 2.53
CA SER A 103 2.61 -7.20 3.47
C SER A 103 3.46 -8.24 2.76
N PRO A 104 4.72 -8.44 3.19
CA PRO A 104 5.64 -9.43 2.63
C PRO A 104 5.37 -10.85 3.17
N THR A 105 4.16 -11.37 2.97
CA THR A 105 3.78 -12.70 3.46
C THR A 105 4.65 -13.81 2.86
N GLN A 106 4.75 -14.95 3.56
CA GLN A 106 5.52 -16.11 3.08
C GLN A 106 5.06 -16.56 1.68
N GLU A 107 3.75 -16.56 1.42
CA GLU A 107 3.21 -16.93 0.12
C GLU A 107 3.69 -15.99 -0.99
N ARG A 108 3.62 -14.68 -0.76
CA ARG A 108 4.05 -13.66 -1.74
C ARG A 108 5.55 -13.73 -2.01
N LYS A 109 6.34 -13.99 -0.98
CA LYS A 109 7.81 -14.18 -1.09
C LYS A 109 8.22 -15.35 -2.00
N LEU A 110 7.32 -16.27 -2.33
CA LEU A 110 7.61 -17.32 -3.31
C LEU A 110 7.76 -16.77 -4.73
N SER A 111 7.04 -15.70 -5.07
CA SER A 111 6.95 -15.18 -6.45
C SER A 111 7.58 -13.79 -6.65
N ILE A 112 7.67 -12.97 -5.60
CA ILE A 112 8.23 -11.61 -5.65
C ILE A 112 9.21 -11.40 -4.50
N ASP A 113 10.15 -10.47 -4.67
CA ASP A 113 11.05 -10.04 -3.61
C ASP A 113 10.48 -8.83 -2.89
N PHE A 114 10.84 -8.65 -1.63
CA PHE A 114 10.42 -7.53 -0.81
C PHE A 114 11.61 -6.82 -0.19
N THR A 115 11.50 -5.52 -0.06
CA THR A 115 12.45 -4.67 0.69
C THR A 115 12.30 -4.86 2.19
N VAL A 116 13.14 -4.15 2.96
CA VAL A 116 12.85 -3.85 4.37
C VAL A 116 11.50 -3.15 4.48
N PRO A 117 10.76 -3.35 5.59
CA PRO A 117 9.48 -2.69 5.78
C PRO A 117 9.61 -1.16 5.85
N TYR A 118 8.63 -0.45 5.28
CA TYR A 118 8.52 1.00 5.42
C TYR A 118 7.42 1.43 6.40
N TYR A 119 6.55 0.50 6.82
CA TYR A 119 5.51 0.72 7.82
C TYR A 119 5.21 -0.56 8.59
N GLU A 120 4.72 -0.43 9.83
CA GLU A 120 4.22 -1.51 10.68
C GLU A 120 2.96 -1.03 11.40
N SER A 121 1.96 -1.90 11.52
CA SER A 121 0.70 -1.60 12.18
C SER A 121 0.13 -2.83 12.89
N ASP A 122 -0.95 -2.63 13.63
CA ASP A 122 -1.74 -3.68 14.24
C ASP A 122 -3.09 -3.88 13.54
N LEU A 123 -3.65 -5.08 13.69
CA LEU A 123 -4.97 -5.40 13.17
C LEU A 123 -6.07 -4.99 14.11
N VAL A 124 -7.12 -4.43 13.54
CA VAL A 124 -8.35 -4.04 14.21
C VAL A 124 -9.57 -4.55 13.43
N ILE A 125 -10.74 -4.54 14.04
CA ILE A 125 -12.01 -4.77 13.34
C ILE A 125 -12.79 -3.46 13.32
N VAL A 126 -13.03 -2.92 12.11
CA VAL A 126 -13.89 -1.74 11.93
C VAL A 126 -15.35 -2.15 12.07
N VAL A 127 -16.10 -1.41 12.89
CA VAL A 127 -17.49 -1.69 13.27
C VAL A 127 -18.34 -0.43 13.26
N LEU A 128 -19.65 -0.56 13.38
CA LEU A 128 -20.51 0.60 13.63
C LEU A 128 -20.33 1.06 15.09
N LYS A 129 -20.19 2.38 15.28
CA LYS A 129 -19.97 3.04 16.58
C LYS A 129 -21.07 2.73 17.61
N ASP A 130 -22.30 2.66 17.17
CA ASP A 130 -23.47 2.36 18.01
C ASP A 130 -23.96 0.92 17.81
N GLY A 131 -23.12 0.06 17.20
CA GLY A 131 -23.42 -1.34 16.93
C GLY A 131 -23.11 -2.26 18.12
N PRO A 132 -23.53 -3.53 18.03
CA PRO A 132 -23.38 -4.50 19.14
C PRO A 132 -21.91 -4.82 19.46
N TYR A 133 -20.98 -4.54 18.57
CA TYR A 133 -19.54 -4.83 18.70
C TYR A 133 -18.66 -3.60 18.99
N ALA A 134 -19.28 -2.44 19.25
CA ALA A 134 -18.57 -1.18 19.46
C ALA A 134 -17.67 -1.17 20.72
N GLN A 135 -17.96 -2.04 21.67
CA GLN A 135 -17.22 -2.17 22.95
C GLN A 135 -16.43 -3.48 23.03
N ALA A 136 -16.25 -4.19 21.91
CA ALA A 136 -15.48 -5.42 21.87
C ALA A 136 -14.00 -5.15 22.15
N THR A 137 -13.38 -5.97 23.02
CA THR A 137 -11.96 -5.89 23.39
C THR A 137 -11.21 -7.20 23.15
N SER A 138 -11.93 -8.24 22.70
CA SER A 138 -11.37 -9.55 22.38
C SER A 138 -11.98 -10.12 21.11
N LEU A 139 -11.29 -11.07 20.46
CA LEU A 139 -11.86 -11.81 19.33
C LEU A 139 -13.10 -12.62 19.73
N ALA A 140 -13.18 -13.09 20.98
CA ALA A 140 -14.33 -13.86 21.46
C ALA A 140 -15.63 -13.04 21.49
N ASP A 141 -15.54 -11.71 21.61
CA ASP A 141 -16.71 -10.83 21.61
C ASP A 141 -17.41 -10.79 20.24
N PHE A 142 -16.74 -11.23 19.17
CA PHE A 142 -17.26 -11.29 17.81
C PHE A 142 -17.93 -12.63 17.46
N ALA A 143 -18.23 -13.48 18.44
CA ALA A 143 -18.97 -14.74 18.20
C ALA A 143 -20.33 -14.45 17.52
N GLY A 144 -20.56 -15.06 16.34
CA GLY A 144 -21.76 -14.86 15.54
C GLY A 144 -21.76 -13.60 14.67
N ALA A 145 -20.77 -12.69 14.82
CA ALA A 145 -20.64 -11.49 14.01
C ALA A 145 -20.38 -11.83 12.54
N ARG A 146 -20.99 -11.07 11.64
CA ARG A 146 -20.76 -11.14 10.18
C ARG A 146 -19.51 -10.34 9.84
N ILE A 147 -18.37 -11.01 9.75
CA ILE A 147 -17.06 -10.38 9.51
C ILE A 147 -16.53 -10.73 8.12
N THR A 148 -15.95 -9.74 7.44
CA THR A 148 -15.26 -9.91 6.15
C THR A 148 -13.87 -9.26 6.18
N GLY A 149 -13.15 -9.43 5.09
CA GLY A 149 -11.86 -8.80 4.80
C GLY A 149 -11.67 -8.69 3.30
N GLN A 150 -10.59 -8.04 2.89
CA GLN A 150 -10.28 -7.90 1.48
C GLN A 150 -9.83 -9.25 0.89
N LEU A 151 -10.29 -9.51 -0.33
CA LEU A 151 -9.94 -10.71 -1.09
C LEU A 151 -8.42 -10.83 -1.28
N ASN A 152 -7.90 -12.06 -1.18
CA ASN A 152 -6.47 -12.37 -1.37
C ASN A 152 -5.54 -11.59 -0.42
N THR A 153 -6.02 -11.32 0.81
CA THR A 153 -5.21 -10.74 1.88
C THR A 153 -5.19 -11.63 3.11
N PHE A 154 -4.15 -11.46 3.94
CA PHE A 154 -4.11 -12.12 5.24
C PHE A 154 -5.20 -11.59 6.20
N HIS A 155 -5.70 -10.35 6.00
CA HIS A 155 -6.86 -9.82 6.72
C HIS A 155 -8.09 -10.72 6.63
N TYR A 156 -8.31 -11.35 5.48
CA TYR A 156 -9.40 -12.31 5.33
C TYR A 156 -9.10 -13.65 6.00
N SER A 157 -7.84 -14.08 5.97
CA SER A 157 -7.43 -15.36 6.56
C SER A 157 -7.51 -15.35 8.08
N VAL A 158 -7.10 -14.26 8.75
CA VAL A 158 -7.11 -14.17 10.21
C VAL A 158 -8.51 -14.22 10.82
N ILE A 159 -9.57 -13.97 10.04
CA ILE A 159 -10.97 -14.07 10.52
C ILE A 159 -11.27 -15.45 11.07
N ASP A 160 -10.61 -16.50 10.59
CA ASP A 160 -10.80 -17.88 11.08
C ASP A 160 -10.35 -18.06 12.54
N GLN A 161 -9.61 -17.10 13.10
CA GLN A 161 -9.23 -17.09 14.52
C GLN A 161 -10.37 -16.63 15.45
N ILE A 162 -11.43 -16.01 14.91
CA ILE A 162 -12.55 -15.51 15.72
C ILE A 162 -13.48 -16.67 16.08
N PRO A 163 -13.65 -17.02 17.37
CA PRO A 163 -14.47 -18.14 17.77
C PRO A 163 -15.94 -17.97 17.37
N GLY A 164 -16.50 -18.90 16.60
CA GLY A 164 -17.91 -18.87 16.21
C GLY A 164 -18.33 -17.73 15.29
N VAL A 165 -17.39 -17.09 14.62
CA VAL A 165 -17.66 -16.02 13.65
C VAL A 165 -18.56 -16.50 12.50
N ASN A 166 -19.41 -15.60 11.99
CA ASN A 166 -20.11 -15.78 10.72
C ASN A 166 -19.29 -15.12 9.60
N LYS A 167 -18.21 -15.79 9.18
CA LYS A 167 -17.30 -15.29 8.12
C LYS A 167 -18.07 -15.09 6.82
N GLN A 168 -18.06 -13.86 6.33
CA GLN A 168 -18.71 -13.47 5.07
C GLN A 168 -17.73 -13.66 3.90
N THR A 169 -18.26 -13.67 2.68
CA THR A 169 -17.45 -13.68 1.45
C THR A 169 -16.53 -12.47 1.43
N ALA A 170 -15.25 -12.68 1.08
CA ALA A 170 -14.27 -11.60 0.90
C ALA A 170 -14.76 -10.58 -0.12
N LEU A 171 -14.42 -9.31 0.09
CA LEU A 171 -14.76 -8.21 -0.81
C LEU A 171 -13.51 -7.71 -1.54
N GLU A 172 -13.71 -7.13 -2.72
CA GLU A 172 -12.61 -6.77 -3.63
C GLU A 172 -11.67 -5.69 -3.06
N ASN A 173 -12.24 -4.71 -2.33
CA ASN A 173 -11.50 -3.55 -1.86
C ASN A 173 -12.13 -2.91 -0.61
N PHE A 174 -11.42 -1.95 -0.01
CA PHE A 174 -11.89 -1.27 1.20
C PHE A 174 -13.17 -0.46 0.99
N THR A 175 -13.34 0.18 -0.17
CA THR A 175 -14.60 0.89 -0.50
C THR A 175 -15.80 -0.03 -0.45
N ALA A 176 -15.70 -1.25 -0.97
CA ALA A 176 -16.77 -2.24 -0.92
C ALA A 176 -17.08 -2.68 0.53
N MET A 177 -16.05 -2.80 1.37
CA MET A 177 -16.22 -3.14 2.80
C MET A 177 -16.89 -1.99 3.58
N ILE A 178 -16.49 -0.75 3.34
CA ILE A 178 -17.11 0.45 3.92
C ILE A 178 -18.60 0.51 3.58
N VAL A 179 -18.98 0.32 2.31
CA VAL A 179 -20.38 0.30 1.86
C VAL A 179 -21.14 -0.86 2.49
N ALA A 180 -20.54 -2.04 2.62
CA ALA A 180 -21.17 -3.20 3.23
C ALA A 180 -21.43 -2.99 4.73
N LEU A 181 -20.50 -2.35 5.46
CA LEU A 181 -20.67 -2.01 6.87
C LEU A 181 -21.73 -0.91 7.06
N ALA A 182 -21.66 0.18 6.31
CA ALA A 182 -22.61 1.28 6.38
C ALA A 182 -24.06 0.84 6.09
N SER A 183 -24.23 -0.12 5.16
CA SER A 183 -25.55 -0.69 4.82
C SER A 183 -26.03 -1.78 5.79
N GLY A 184 -25.24 -2.14 6.81
CA GLY A 184 -25.57 -3.22 7.76
C GLY A 184 -25.56 -4.63 7.16
N ARG A 185 -24.93 -4.82 5.98
CA ARG A 185 -24.77 -6.14 5.36
C ARG A 185 -23.74 -7.00 6.11
N ILE A 186 -22.73 -6.36 6.68
CA ILE A 186 -21.75 -6.96 7.59
C ILE A 186 -21.77 -6.24 8.94
N ASP A 187 -21.20 -6.85 9.98
CA ASP A 187 -21.07 -6.27 11.31
C ASP A 187 -19.67 -5.67 11.53
N GLY A 188 -18.69 -6.08 10.72
CA GLY A 188 -17.35 -5.51 10.73
C GLY A 188 -16.46 -6.07 9.61
N TYR A 189 -15.32 -5.43 9.45
CA TYR A 189 -14.25 -5.92 8.56
C TYR A 189 -12.86 -5.72 9.17
N VAL A 190 -11.94 -6.64 8.87
CA VAL A 190 -10.55 -6.56 9.33
C VAL A 190 -9.79 -5.49 8.54
N SER A 191 -9.04 -4.66 9.25
CA SER A 191 -8.19 -3.59 8.71
C SER A 191 -6.97 -3.39 9.59
N GLU A 192 -5.97 -2.67 9.10
CA GLU A 192 -4.96 -2.06 9.95
C GLU A 192 -5.51 -0.77 10.60
N ARG A 193 -4.94 -0.39 11.74
CA ARG A 193 -5.34 0.80 12.49
C ARG A 193 -5.36 2.08 11.66
N PRO A 194 -4.37 2.41 10.80
CA PRO A 194 -4.43 3.62 9.97
C PRO A 194 -5.63 3.63 9.02
N GLY A 195 -5.92 2.50 8.37
CA GLY A 195 -7.10 2.34 7.50
C GLY A 195 -8.41 2.54 8.26
N ALA A 196 -8.51 1.98 9.49
CA ALA A 196 -9.68 2.19 10.36
C ALA A 196 -9.87 3.67 10.73
N LEU A 197 -8.80 4.36 11.12
CA LEU A 197 -8.84 5.79 11.46
C LEU A 197 -9.26 6.63 10.25
N SER A 198 -8.74 6.35 9.07
CA SER A 198 -9.14 7.01 7.83
C SER A 198 -10.61 6.79 7.49
N ALA A 199 -11.10 5.55 7.65
CA ALA A 199 -12.50 5.23 7.45
C ALA A 199 -13.44 6.00 8.39
N MET A 200 -13.05 6.18 9.66
CA MET A 200 -13.82 6.95 10.66
C MET A 200 -13.90 8.45 10.33
N ILE A 201 -12.84 9.03 9.72
CA ILE A 201 -12.87 10.44 9.30
C ILE A 201 -13.95 10.66 8.24
N SER A 202 -14.09 9.72 7.31
CA SER A 202 -15.05 9.80 6.20
C SER A 202 -16.44 9.29 6.58
N ASN A 203 -16.56 8.47 7.62
CA ASN A 203 -17.78 7.83 8.08
C ASN A 203 -17.90 7.97 9.61
N PRO A 204 -18.45 9.06 10.13
CA PRO A 204 -18.51 9.34 11.57
C PRO A 204 -19.31 8.33 12.40
N GLU A 205 -20.10 7.49 11.75
CA GLU A 205 -20.82 6.36 12.34
C GLU A 205 -19.96 5.12 12.57
N PHE A 206 -18.70 5.13 12.10
CA PHE A 206 -17.77 4.02 12.31
C PHE A 206 -16.95 4.20 13.59
N SER A 207 -16.48 3.08 14.10
CA SER A 207 -15.50 2.91 15.15
C SER A 207 -14.65 1.69 14.81
N PHE A 208 -13.69 1.35 15.64
CA PHE A 208 -13.02 0.06 15.55
C PHE A 208 -12.81 -0.54 16.94
N ALA A 209 -12.81 -1.86 17.00
CA ALA A 209 -12.39 -2.63 18.16
C ALA A 209 -10.88 -2.82 18.09
N ALA A 210 -10.18 -2.29 19.11
CA ALA A 210 -8.79 -2.60 19.38
C ALA A 210 -8.75 -3.63 20.52
N PHE A 211 -7.86 -4.60 20.41
CA PHE A 211 -7.82 -5.72 21.33
C PHE A 211 -6.89 -5.46 22.51
N GLU A 212 -7.24 -6.03 23.68
CA GLU A 212 -6.33 -6.11 24.80
C GLU A 212 -5.17 -7.08 24.49
N ASP A 213 -4.08 -6.96 25.25
CA ASP A 213 -2.89 -7.80 25.06
C ASP A 213 -3.24 -9.30 25.09
N GLY A 214 -2.88 -9.99 24.04
CA GLY A 214 -3.17 -11.42 23.87
C GLY A 214 -4.63 -11.78 23.57
N GLN A 215 -5.51 -10.80 23.33
CA GLN A 215 -6.92 -11.02 22.98
C GLN A 215 -7.21 -10.74 21.49
N GLY A 216 -6.22 -10.27 20.74
CA GLY A 216 -6.31 -9.97 19.32
C GLY A 216 -5.85 -11.12 18.41
N PHE A 217 -5.67 -10.80 17.15
CA PHE A 217 -5.18 -11.75 16.15
C PHE A 217 -3.74 -12.17 16.42
N GLU A 218 -3.47 -13.47 16.31
CA GLU A 218 -2.11 -13.99 16.21
C GLU A 218 -1.61 -13.75 14.76
N THR A 219 -0.49 -13.05 14.64
CA THR A 219 0.11 -12.69 13.35
C THR A 219 1.61 -12.94 13.38
N LEU A 220 2.20 -13.21 12.23
CA LEU A 220 3.66 -13.13 12.08
C LEU A 220 4.07 -11.66 11.98
N ALA A 221 5.26 -11.33 12.46
CA ALA A 221 5.78 -9.97 12.39
C ALA A 221 5.77 -9.40 10.94
N GLU A 222 6.01 -10.25 9.95
CA GLU A 222 5.97 -9.87 8.53
C GLU A 222 4.56 -9.61 7.99
N ASP A 223 3.51 -10.18 8.58
CA ASP A 223 2.13 -9.99 8.13
C ASP A 223 1.60 -8.60 8.49
N ILE A 224 2.09 -8.03 9.60
CA ILE A 224 1.69 -6.69 10.09
C ILE A 224 2.60 -5.56 9.61
N THR A 225 3.56 -5.86 8.74
CA THR A 225 4.42 -4.87 8.08
C THR A 225 4.04 -4.69 6.62
N VAL A 226 4.41 -3.56 6.04
CA VAL A 226 4.29 -3.31 4.60
C VAL A 226 5.65 -3.00 4.00
N ALA A 227 5.90 -3.51 2.80
CA ALA A 227 7.18 -3.40 2.11
C ALA A 227 6.99 -3.18 0.60
N VAL A 228 8.02 -2.69 -0.07
CA VAL A 228 8.02 -2.56 -1.53
C VAL A 228 8.21 -3.93 -2.16
N GLY A 229 7.26 -4.33 -3.01
CA GLY A 229 7.36 -5.56 -3.80
C GLY A 229 8.10 -5.33 -5.11
N LEU A 230 9.03 -6.23 -5.45
CA LEU A 230 9.87 -6.17 -6.65
C LEU A 230 9.89 -7.53 -7.36
N GLN A 231 10.16 -7.54 -8.65
CA GLN A 231 10.43 -8.81 -9.35
C GLN A 231 11.59 -9.56 -8.69
N LYS A 232 11.52 -10.89 -8.71
CA LYS A 232 12.61 -11.75 -8.20
C LYS A 232 13.95 -11.38 -8.84
N GLY A 233 14.94 -11.10 -7.98
CA GLY A 233 16.29 -10.73 -8.41
C GLY A 233 16.40 -9.33 -9.01
N SER A 234 15.46 -8.43 -8.71
CA SER A 234 15.49 -7.05 -9.18
C SER A 234 16.77 -6.33 -8.75
N PRO A 235 17.47 -5.64 -9.65
CA PRO A 235 18.67 -4.87 -9.31
C PRO A 235 18.35 -3.62 -8.47
N LEU A 236 17.08 -3.28 -8.29
CA LEU A 236 16.65 -2.14 -7.49
C LEU A 236 16.55 -2.47 -6.00
N LEU A 237 16.54 -3.76 -5.60
CA LEU A 237 16.25 -4.21 -4.24
C LEU A 237 17.17 -3.55 -3.21
N ASP A 238 18.49 -3.68 -3.39
CA ASP A 238 19.48 -3.17 -2.43
C ASP A 238 19.42 -1.64 -2.35
N ARG A 239 19.30 -0.96 -3.50
CA ARG A 239 19.21 0.49 -3.54
C ARG A 239 17.95 1.04 -2.87
N ILE A 240 16.79 0.37 -3.06
CA ILE A 240 15.56 0.78 -2.40
C ILE A 240 15.63 0.50 -0.90
N ASN A 241 16.25 -0.59 -0.47
CA ASN A 241 16.52 -0.86 0.94
C ASN A 241 17.33 0.28 1.58
N GLU A 242 18.46 0.68 0.98
CA GLU A 242 19.27 1.80 1.47
C GLU A 242 18.46 3.10 1.58
N ILE A 243 17.59 3.38 0.59
CA ILE A 243 16.72 4.56 0.60
C ILE A 243 15.73 4.49 1.77
N LEU A 244 15.04 3.37 1.94
CA LEU A 244 14.03 3.21 2.98
C LEU A 244 14.63 3.25 4.38
N GLU A 245 15.81 2.68 4.59
CA GLU A 245 16.56 2.75 5.85
C GLU A 245 17.05 4.17 6.16
N GLY A 246 17.27 4.98 5.12
CA GLY A 246 17.67 6.39 5.23
C GLY A 246 16.54 7.34 5.63
N ILE A 247 15.26 6.94 5.50
CA ILE A 247 14.12 7.77 5.90
C ILE A 247 14.02 7.78 7.43
N SER A 248 14.22 8.94 8.02
CA SER A 248 14.14 9.10 9.47
C SER A 248 12.70 8.95 10.00
N GLU A 249 12.55 8.61 11.29
CA GLU A 249 11.24 8.53 11.94
C GLU A 249 10.49 9.88 11.89
N ASP A 250 11.21 10.99 12.07
CA ASP A 250 10.65 12.34 11.97
C ASP A 250 10.07 12.66 10.58
N GLU A 251 10.66 12.11 9.51
CA GLU A 251 10.13 12.21 8.15
C GLU A 251 8.91 11.32 7.97
N ARG A 252 8.96 10.08 8.47
CA ARG A 252 7.82 9.14 8.41
C ARG A 252 6.57 9.68 9.12
N VAL A 253 6.74 10.34 10.27
CA VAL A 253 5.64 10.93 11.06
C VAL A 253 4.99 12.13 10.34
N LYS A 254 5.70 12.79 9.42
CA LYS A 254 5.18 13.94 8.67
C LYS A 254 4.45 13.56 7.39
N MET A 255 4.59 12.34 6.94
CA MET A 255 3.87 11.78 5.80
C MET A 255 2.43 11.40 6.16
#